data_b541ffae0da98ac7b6f76833f16e9e1f
#
_entry.id   b541ffae0da98ac7b6f76833f16e9e1f
#
_cell.length_a   1.000
_cell.length_b   1.000
_cell.length_c   1.000
_cell.angle_alpha   90.00
_cell.angle_beta   90.00
_cell.angle_gamma   90.00
#
_symmetry.space_group_name_H-M   'P 1'
#
loop_
_entity.id
_entity.type
_entity.pdbx_description
1 polymer ?
#
loop_
_entity_poly.entity_id
_entity_poly.type
_entity_poly.pdbx_seq_one_letter_code
_entity_poly.pdbx_strand_id
1 'polypeptide(L)'
;IEQAVEKDLKEGKNGGKVQTRFPPEPNGYLHIGHAKAICLDFGIAEKHGGVCNLRFDDTNPTKEDVEYVEAIKEDIQWLGYQWGNEYYASDYFQQLWDFAIRLIQEGKAYIDEQSSELIAQQKGTPTQPGVESPYRNRPIEESLELFKKMNSGEIEEGAMVLRAKIDMANPNMHFRDPIIYRVVKHPHHRTGTTWKAYPMYDFAHGQSDFFEGVTHSLCTCLLYTSPSPRDPKTSR
;
A
#
# COMPACT_ATOMS: atom_id res chain seq x y z
N ILE A 1 -20.89 6.63 -0.82
CA ILE A 1 -20.04 6.04 -1.89
C ILE A 1 -20.84 6.03 -3.19
N GLU A 2 -21.97 5.36 -3.27
CA GLU A 2 -22.77 5.20 -4.48
C GLU A 2 -23.15 6.53 -5.14
N GLN A 3 -23.66 7.51 -4.37
CA GLN A 3 -23.98 8.85 -4.86
C GLN A 3 -22.75 9.56 -5.48
N ALA A 4 -21.56 9.29 -4.96
CA ALA A 4 -20.32 9.86 -5.52
C ALA A 4 -20.00 9.23 -6.88
N VAL A 5 -20.13 7.91 -7.00
CA VAL A 5 -19.94 7.19 -8.28
C VAL A 5 -20.96 7.66 -9.32
N GLU A 6 -22.24 7.75 -8.94
CA GLU A 6 -23.30 8.26 -9.83
C GLU A 6 -23.05 9.70 -10.29
N LYS A 7 -22.54 10.54 -9.41
CA LYS A 7 -22.16 11.91 -9.75
C LYS A 7 -21.02 11.92 -10.76
N ASP A 8 -19.97 11.14 -10.52
CA ASP A 8 -18.81 11.07 -11.41
C ASP A 8 -19.18 10.53 -12.79
N LEU A 9 -20.09 9.55 -12.86
CA LEU A 9 -20.65 9.08 -14.13
C LEU A 9 -21.45 10.13 -14.86
N LYS A 10 -22.32 10.89 -14.16
CA LYS A 10 -23.08 12.01 -14.75
C LYS A 10 -22.19 13.12 -15.26
N GLU A 11 -21.07 13.36 -14.61
CA GLU A 11 -20.07 14.35 -15.02
C GLU A 11 -19.13 13.84 -16.11
N GLY A 12 -19.26 12.58 -16.56
CA GLY A 12 -18.43 11.98 -17.58
C GLY A 12 -16.98 11.74 -17.14
N LYS A 13 -16.69 11.74 -15.84
CA LYS A 13 -15.36 11.42 -15.33
C LYS A 13 -14.95 10.01 -15.72
N ASN A 14 -13.64 9.80 -15.84
CA ASN A 14 -13.04 8.51 -16.19
C ASN A 14 -13.64 7.90 -17.50
N GLY A 15 -14.15 8.75 -18.40
CA GLY A 15 -14.82 8.28 -19.63
C GLY A 15 -16.08 7.46 -19.38
N GLY A 16 -16.76 7.67 -18.25
CA GLY A 16 -17.96 6.92 -17.85
C GLY A 16 -17.70 5.47 -17.42
N LYS A 17 -16.44 5.12 -17.14
CA LYS A 17 -16.06 3.76 -16.70
C LYS A 17 -16.07 3.68 -15.16
N VAL A 18 -16.46 2.52 -14.65
CA VAL A 18 -16.32 2.13 -13.25
C VAL A 18 -15.41 0.93 -13.17
N GLN A 19 -14.24 1.12 -12.61
CA GLN A 19 -13.28 0.06 -12.33
C GLN A 19 -12.84 0.18 -10.89
N THR A 20 -13.17 -0.82 -10.10
CA THR A 20 -12.78 -0.97 -8.70
C THR A 20 -11.74 -2.07 -8.56
N ARG A 21 -11.26 -2.29 -7.36
CA ARG A 21 -10.42 -3.44 -7.04
C ARG A 21 -10.61 -3.87 -5.60
N PHE A 22 -10.46 -5.16 -5.32
CA PHE A 22 -10.29 -5.72 -3.99
C PHE A 22 -8.81 -6.08 -3.81
N PRO A 23 -8.07 -5.42 -2.86
CA PRO A 23 -6.63 -5.54 -2.73
C PRO A 23 -6.20 -6.28 -1.45
N PRO A 24 -6.47 -7.60 -1.30
CA PRO A 24 -6.09 -8.32 -0.09
C PRO A 24 -4.57 -8.53 -0.02
N GLU A 25 -4.01 -8.47 1.20
CA GLU A 25 -2.68 -8.99 1.50
C GLU A 25 -2.80 -10.51 1.72
N PRO A 26 -2.03 -11.37 0.99
CA PRO A 26 -2.14 -12.83 1.12
C PRO A 26 -1.37 -13.37 2.33
N ASN A 27 -1.72 -12.87 3.52
CA ASN A 27 -1.05 -13.17 4.80
C ASN A 27 -1.94 -13.89 5.82
N GLY A 28 -3.13 -14.32 5.41
CA GLY A 28 -4.09 -15.01 6.27
C GLY A 28 -5.44 -15.22 5.59
N TYR A 29 -6.31 -15.99 6.24
CA TYR A 29 -7.67 -16.20 5.79
C TYR A 29 -8.55 -14.95 5.94
N LEU A 30 -9.54 -14.81 5.08
CA LEU A 30 -10.46 -13.68 5.13
C LEU A 30 -11.40 -13.79 6.36
N HIS A 31 -11.89 -12.65 6.78
CA HIS A 31 -12.89 -12.53 7.84
C HIS A 31 -14.06 -11.65 7.37
N ILE A 32 -15.09 -11.51 8.20
CA ILE A 32 -16.32 -10.76 7.85
C ILE A 32 -16.04 -9.32 7.37
N GLY A 33 -14.93 -8.71 7.81
CA GLY A 33 -14.49 -7.42 7.36
C GLY A 33 -14.12 -7.39 5.88
N HIS A 34 -13.41 -8.40 5.45
CA HIS A 34 -13.07 -8.59 4.04
C HIS A 34 -14.31 -8.91 3.20
N ALA A 35 -15.24 -9.74 3.69
CA ALA A 35 -16.50 -9.99 3.01
C ALA A 35 -17.29 -8.70 2.75
N LYS A 36 -17.34 -7.78 3.73
CA LYS A 36 -17.96 -6.46 3.53
C LYS A 36 -17.24 -5.63 2.45
N ALA A 37 -15.92 -5.66 2.41
CA ALA A 37 -15.14 -4.95 1.38
C ALA A 37 -15.40 -5.56 0.00
N ILE A 38 -15.38 -6.88 -0.11
CA ILE A 38 -15.70 -7.61 -1.36
C ILE A 38 -17.08 -7.20 -1.85
N CYS A 39 -18.11 -7.29 -1.01
CA CYS A 39 -19.47 -6.90 -1.40
C CYS A 39 -19.57 -5.43 -1.83
N LEU A 40 -18.78 -4.54 -1.25
CA LEU A 40 -18.75 -3.15 -1.65
C LEU A 40 -18.04 -2.96 -2.99
N ASP A 41 -16.81 -3.47 -3.13
CA ASP A 41 -15.96 -3.24 -4.30
C ASP A 41 -16.57 -3.89 -5.55
N PHE A 42 -16.99 -5.14 -5.45
CA PHE A 42 -17.64 -5.88 -6.53
C PHE A 42 -19.05 -5.35 -6.81
N GLY A 43 -19.87 -5.12 -5.76
CA GLY A 43 -21.25 -4.68 -5.92
C GLY A 43 -21.36 -3.31 -6.58
N ILE A 44 -20.46 -2.36 -6.28
CA ILE A 44 -20.41 -1.07 -6.97
C ILE A 44 -20.05 -1.26 -8.45
N ALA A 45 -19.06 -2.09 -8.76
CA ALA A 45 -18.70 -2.35 -10.15
C ALA A 45 -19.86 -2.97 -10.93
N GLU A 46 -20.45 -4.04 -10.41
CA GLU A 46 -21.58 -4.73 -11.06
C GLU A 46 -22.79 -3.82 -11.27
N LYS A 47 -23.16 -3.03 -10.24
CA LYS A 47 -24.30 -2.12 -10.32
C LYS A 47 -24.17 -1.08 -11.42
N HIS A 48 -22.96 -0.66 -11.72
CA HIS A 48 -22.70 0.36 -12.74
C HIS A 48 -22.15 -0.22 -14.06
N GLY A 49 -22.25 -1.54 -14.28
CA GLY A 49 -21.78 -2.21 -15.48
C GLY A 49 -20.25 -2.13 -15.67
N GLY A 50 -19.54 -2.00 -14.57
CA GLY A 50 -18.09 -1.90 -14.51
C GLY A 50 -17.41 -3.22 -14.21
N VAL A 51 -16.14 -3.16 -13.82
CA VAL A 51 -15.28 -4.30 -13.50
C VAL A 51 -14.64 -4.10 -12.14
N CYS A 52 -14.61 -5.17 -11.33
CA CYS A 52 -13.78 -5.24 -10.14
C CYS A 52 -12.60 -6.19 -10.40
N ASN A 53 -11.37 -5.71 -10.19
CA ASN A 53 -10.16 -6.54 -10.29
C ASN A 53 -9.75 -7.07 -8.92
N LEU A 54 -9.05 -8.20 -8.91
CA LEU A 54 -8.39 -8.75 -7.73
C LEU A 54 -6.92 -8.39 -7.81
N ARG A 55 -6.39 -7.66 -6.81
CA ARG A 55 -4.97 -7.38 -6.73
C ARG A 55 -4.41 -7.83 -5.39
N PHE A 56 -3.56 -8.83 -5.41
CA PHE A 56 -2.82 -9.23 -4.22
C PHE A 56 -1.76 -8.20 -3.87
N ASP A 57 -1.83 -7.68 -2.63
CA ASP A 57 -0.81 -6.80 -2.10
C ASP A 57 0.30 -7.62 -1.47
N ASP A 58 1.20 -8.09 -2.33
CA ASP A 58 2.32 -8.94 -1.98
C ASP A 58 3.63 -8.14 -1.82
N THR A 59 3.59 -7.04 -1.04
CA THR A 59 4.76 -6.19 -0.76
C THR A 59 5.59 -6.66 0.43
N ASN A 60 5.14 -7.68 1.17
CA ASN A 60 5.81 -8.19 2.37
C ASN A 60 6.14 -9.68 2.27
N PRO A 61 7.31 -10.05 1.75
CA PRO A 61 7.67 -11.43 1.47
C PRO A 61 7.69 -12.37 2.68
N THR A 62 7.74 -11.82 3.90
CA THR A 62 7.85 -12.65 5.14
C THR A 62 6.53 -13.23 5.63
N LYS A 63 5.40 -12.81 5.07
CA LYS A 63 4.06 -13.15 5.58
C LYS A 63 3.15 -13.79 4.53
N GLU A 64 3.58 -13.82 3.29
CA GLU A 64 2.75 -14.18 2.15
C GLU A 64 2.89 -15.66 1.81
N ASP A 65 1.76 -16.34 1.59
CA ASP A 65 1.73 -17.75 1.22
C ASP A 65 0.73 -17.99 0.09
N VAL A 66 1.07 -18.92 -0.81
CA VAL A 66 0.23 -19.35 -1.92
C VAL A 66 -1.09 -19.96 -1.42
N GLU A 67 -1.08 -20.59 -0.24
CA GLU A 67 -2.29 -21.12 0.38
C GLU A 67 -3.34 -20.03 0.61
N TYR A 68 -2.93 -18.86 1.10
CA TYR A 68 -3.85 -17.76 1.32
C TYR A 68 -4.34 -17.12 0.01
N VAL A 69 -3.51 -17.11 -1.03
CA VAL A 69 -3.93 -16.65 -2.36
C VAL A 69 -5.10 -17.48 -2.88
N GLU A 70 -5.01 -18.80 -2.82
CA GLU A 70 -6.07 -19.70 -3.28
C GLU A 70 -7.31 -19.62 -2.39
N ALA A 71 -7.15 -19.58 -1.07
CA ALA A 71 -8.27 -19.43 -0.13
C ALA A 71 -9.05 -18.12 -0.36
N ILE A 72 -8.37 -17.02 -0.63
CA ILE A 72 -8.98 -15.73 -0.94
C ILE A 72 -9.82 -15.82 -2.23
N LYS A 73 -9.30 -16.48 -3.26
CA LYS A 73 -10.04 -16.71 -4.52
C LYS A 73 -11.31 -17.53 -4.30
N GLU A 74 -11.20 -18.60 -3.54
CA GLU A 74 -12.34 -19.45 -3.19
C GLU A 74 -13.41 -18.66 -2.42
N ASP A 75 -13.00 -17.84 -1.44
CA ASP A 75 -13.91 -17.02 -0.65
C ASP A 75 -14.67 -15.99 -1.50
N ILE A 76 -14.00 -15.33 -2.46
CA ILE A 76 -14.63 -14.38 -3.38
C ILE A 76 -15.67 -15.10 -4.24
N GLN A 77 -15.33 -16.27 -4.79
CA GLN A 77 -16.24 -17.09 -5.60
C GLN A 77 -17.42 -17.63 -4.77
N TRP A 78 -17.16 -18.04 -3.52
CA TRP A 78 -18.20 -18.48 -2.59
C TRP A 78 -19.21 -17.37 -2.27
N LEU A 79 -18.76 -16.12 -2.22
CA LEU A 79 -19.62 -14.94 -2.08
C LEU A 79 -20.41 -14.61 -3.37
N GLY A 80 -20.17 -15.33 -4.47
CA GLY A 80 -20.88 -15.18 -5.73
C GLY A 80 -20.26 -14.18 -6.70
N TYR A 81 -19.04 -13.68 -6.44
CA TYR A 81 -18.38 -12.70 -7.29
C TYR A 81 -17.32 -13.33 -8.19
N GLN A 82 -17.06 -12.64 -9.32
CA GLN A 82 -15.96 -12.95 -10.22
C GLN A 82 -15.19 -11.65 -10.54
N TRP A 83 -13.86 -11.73 -10.48
CA TRP A 83 -13.00 -10.60 -10.84
C TRP A 83 -12.71 -10.55 -12.33
N GLY A 84 -12.38 -9.34 -12.82
CA GLY A 84 -11.99 -9.15 -14.20
C GLY A 84 -10.57 -9.63 -14.46
N ASN A 85 -9.59 -8.90 -13.93
CA ASN A 85 -8.18 -9.24 -14.01
C ASN A 85 -7.63 -9.56 -12.64
N GLU A 86 -6.58 -10.39 -12.60
CA GLU A 86 -5.81 -10.70 -11.42
C GLU A 86 -4.43 -10.03 -11.53
N TYR A 87 -4.06 -9.27 -10.53
CA TYR A 87 -2.81 -8.54 -10.44
C TYR A 87 -2.11 -8.80 -9.12
N TYR A 88 -0.83 -8.50 -9.08
CA TYR A 88 0.01 -8.55 -7.89
C TYR A 88 0.80 -7.25 -7.78
N ALA A 89 1.00 -6.74 -6.56
CA ALA A 89 1.87 -5.58 -6.36
C ALA A 89 3.29 -5.85 -6.87
N SER A 90 3.74 -7.10 -6.78
CA SER A 90 5.03 -7.55 -7.30
C SER A 90 5.17 -7.45 -8.83
N ASP A 91 4.08 -7.38 -9.60
CA ASP A 91 4.12 -7.14 -11.04
C ASP A 91 4.69 -5.75 -11.38
N TYR A 92 4.60 -4.82 -10.42
CA TYR A 92 4.99 -3.42 -10.57
C TYR A 92 6.28 -3.06 -9.83
N PHE A 93 7.00 -4.00 -9.25
CA PHE A 93 8.21 -3.70 -8.45
C PHE A 93 9.25 -2.91 -9.23
N GLN A 94 9.43 -3.16 -10.52
CA GLN A 94 10.36 -2.38 -11.34
C GLN A 94 9.89 -0.93 -11.51
N GLN A 95 8.62 -0.71 -11.83
CA GLN A 95 8.06 0.64 -12.00
C GLN A 95 8.09 1.42 -10.67
N LEU A 96 7.78 0.75 -9.55
CA LEU A 96 7.85 1.34 -8.22
C LEU A 96 9.30 1.71 -7.85
N TRP A 97 10.27 0.87 -8.22
CA TRP A 97 11.68 1.15 -8.05
C TRP A 97 12.13 2.38 -8.86
N ASP A 98 11.72 2.46 -10.12
CA ASP A 98 12.05 3.58 -11.00
C ASP A 98 11.42 4.89 -10.48
N PHE A 99 10.21 4.83 -9.93
CA PHE A 99 9.59 5.99 -9.29
C PHE A 99 10.32 6.41 -8.01
N ALA A 100 10.81 5.47 -7.21
CA ALA A 100 11.62 5.77 -6.03
C ALA A 100 12.94 6.46 -6.44
N ILE A 101 13.62 5.96 -7.48
CA ILE A 101 14.81 6.60 -8.05
C ILE A 101 14.48 8.05 -8.49
N ARG A 102 13.37 8.25 -9.19
CA ARG A 102 12.95 9.58 -9.61
C ARG A 102 12.70 10.53 -8.42
N LEU A 103 12.06 10.05 -7.35
CA LEU A 103 11.85 10.86 -6.15
C LEU A 103 13.19 11.28 -5.51
N ILE A 104 14.19 10.39 -5.48
CA ILE A 104 15.52 10.74 -4.98
C ILE A 104 16.16 11.80 -5.87
N GLN A 105 16.11 11.62 -7.21
CA GLN A 105 16.68 12.57 -8.19
C GLN A 105 16.05 13.96 -8.10
N GLU A 106 14.76 14.02 -7.78
CA GLU A 106 14.02 15.27 -7.56
C GLU A 106 14.22 15.86 -6.15
N GLY A 107 15.06 15.24 -5.30
CA GLY A 107 15.29 15.66 -3.91
C GLY A 107 14.06 15.47 -3.00
N LYS A 108 13.11 14.60 -3.40
CA LYS A 108 11.86 14.31 -2.68
C LYS A 108 11.91 13.02 -1.85
N ALA A 109 13.04 12.33 -1.85
CA ALA A 109 13.29 11.17 -1.01
C ALA A 109 14.77 11.13 -0.60
N TYR A 110 15.07 10.51 0.52
CA TYR A 110 16.42 10.38 1.07
C TYR A 110 16.59 9.07 1.83
N ILE A 111 17.83 8.57 1.90
CA ILE A 111 18.18 7.43 2.73
C ILE A 111 18.40 7.87 4.17
N ASP A 112 17.75 7.19 5.08
CA ASP A 112 17.86 7.37 6.52
C ASP A 112 18.43 6.11 7.17
N GLU A 113 19.53 6.26 7.91
CA GLU A 113 20.24 5.17 8.61
C GLU A 113 19.85 5.08 10.09
N GLN A 114 18.80 5.77 10.50
CA GLN A 114 18.27 5.68 11.85
C GLN A 114 17.46 4.40 12.04
N SER A 115 17.43 3.89 13.29
CA SER A 115 16.57 2.76 13.62
C SER A 115 15.09 3.12 13.51
N SER A 116 14.25 2.10 13.30
CA SER A 116 12.79 2.29 13.22
C SER A 116 12.20 2.90 14.49
N GLU A 117 12.76 2.59 15.67
CA GLU A 117 12.34 3.15 16.95
C GLU A 117 12.64 4.65 17.03
N LEU A 118 13.82 5.07 16.57
CA LEU A 118 14.19 6.49 16.56
C LEU A 118 13.35 7.27 15.56
N ILE A 119 13.12 6.73 14.37
CA ILE A 119 12.23 7.32 13.36
C ILE A 119 10.81 7.48 13.93
N ALA A 120 10.30 6.47 14.63
CA ALA A 120 8.97 6.51 15.25
C ALA A 120 8.89 7.60 16.34
N GLN A 121 9.92 7.72 17.20
CA GLN A 121 9.99 8.77 18.21
C GLN A 121 10.05 10.17 17.61
N GLN A 122 10.80 10.34 16.53
CA GLN A 122 10.94 11.62 15.83
C GLN A 122 9.66 12.07 15.11
N LYS A 123 8.70 11.18 14.86
CA LYS A 123 7.41 11.57 14.26
C LYS A 123 6.60 12.55 15.13
N GLY A 124 6.89 12.62 16.43
CA GLY A 124 6.16 13.47 17.36
C GLY A 124 4.78 12.94 17.69
N THR A 125 3.82 13.84 17.93
CA THR A 125 2.42 13.51 18.25
C THR A 125 1.46 14.29 17.32
N PRO A 126 0.17 13.99 17.31
CA PRO A 126 -0.78 14.79 16.52
C PRO A 126 -0.77 16.29 16.84
N THR A 127 -0.39 16.65 18.06
CA THR A 127 -0.36 18.05 18.56
C THR A 127 1.05 18.66 18.61
N GLN A 128 2.07 17.83 18.39
CA GLN A 128 3.46 18.27 18.39
C GLN A 128 4.14 17.88 17.08
N PRO A 129 4.83 18.81 16.40
CA PRO A 129 5.53 18.49 15.16
C PRO A 129 6.62 17.44 15.40
N GLY A 130 6.99 16.73 14.34
CA GLY A 130 8.11 15.83 14.35
C GLY A 130 9.45 16.57 14.25
N VAL A 131 10.52 15.82 14.46
CA VAL A 131 11.92 16.30 14.34
C VAL A 131 12.50 15.75 13.04
N GLU A 132 13.17 16.61 12.28
CA GLU A 132 13.83 16.20 11.04
C GLU A 132 15.01 15.24 11.33
N SER A 133 15.15 14.22 10.46
CA SER A 133 16.32 13.35 10.48
C SER A 133 17.59 14.12 10.10
N PRO A 134 18.75 13.83 10.70
CA PRO A 134 20.03 14.39 10.27
C PRO A 134 20.38 14.02 8.82
N TYR A 135 19.80 12.96 8.29
CA TYR A 135 20.00 12.48 6.91
C TYR A 135 19.05 13.12 5.90
N ARG A 136 18.10 13.94 6.34
CA ARG A 136 17.05 14.52 5.48
C ARG A 136 17.59 15.36 4.32
N ASN A 137 18.75 15.96 4.52
CA ASN A 137 19.41 16.81 3.51
C ASN A 137 20.67 16.14 2.92
N ARG A 138 20.75 14.80 2.95
CA ARG A 138 21.82 14.02 2.33
C ARG A 138 21.91 14.33 0.83
N PRO A 139 23.11 14.41 0.23
CA PRO A 139 23.28 14.59 -1.20
C PRO A 139 22.51 13.55 -2.02
N ILE A 140 21.97 13.98 -3.16
CA ILE A 140 21.15 13.13 -4.03
C ILE A 140 21.95 11.92 -4.52
N GLU A 141 23.19 12.14 -4.94
CA GLU A 141 24.09 11.10 -5.48
C GLU A 141 24.36 10.02 -4.43
N GLU A 142 24.59 10.43 -3.17
CA GLU A 142 24.81 9.51 -2.06
C GLU A 142 23.54 8.68 -1.76
N SER A 143 22.37 9.34 -1.73
CA SER A 143 21.09 8.63 -1.55
C SER A 143 20.80 7.65 -2.67
N LEU A 144 21.13 7.98 -3.92
CA LEU A 144 20.98 7.07 -5.07
C LEU A 144 21.90 5.86 -4.97
N GLU A 145 23.17 6.08 -4.59
CA GLU A 145 24.12 4.98 -4.41
C GLU A 145 23.67 4.02 -3.30
N LEU A 146 23.29 4.56 -2.15
CA LEU A 146 22.83 3.78 -1.01
C LEU A 146 21.53 3.03 -1.34
N PHE A 147 20.58 3.65 -2.05
CA PHE A 147 19.35 2.99 -2.47
C PHE A 147 19.63 1.79 -3.38
N LYS A 148 20.56 1.92 -4.32
CA LYS A 148 20.99 0.78 -5.16
C LYS A 148 21.63 -0.33 -4.33
N LYS A 149 22.43 0.02 -3.32
CA LYS A 149 23.03 -0.94 -2.39
C LYS A 149 21.99 -1.66 -1.54
N MET A 150 20.85 -1.02 -1.20
CA MET A 150 19.75 -1.73 -0.51
C MET A 150 19.26 -2.96 -1.29
N ASN A 151 19.29 -2.92 -2.61
CA ASN A 151 18.86 -4.05 -3.44
C ASN A 151 19.98 -5.02 -3.82
N SER A 152 21.26 -4.69 -3.59
CA SER A 152 22.39 -5.57 -3.91
C SER A 152 22.51 -6.75 -2.93
N GLY A 153 21.94 -6.64 -1.75
CA GLY A 153 22.07 -7.60 -0.66
C GLY A 153 23.23 -7.31 0.31
N GLU A 154 23.97 -6.20 0.08
CA GLU A 154 25.08 -5.79 0.95
C GLU A 154 24.59 -5.17 2.26
N ILE A 155 23.34 -4.67 2.28
CA ILE A 155 22.77 -3.95 3.41
C ILE A 155 21.95 -4.92 4.27
N GLU A 156 22.16 -4.85 5.60
CA GLU A 156 21.38 -5.62 6.56
C GLU A 156 19.98 -5.05 6.76
N GLU A 157 19.03 -5.91 7.14
CA GLU A 157 17.68 -5.48 7.51
C GLU A 157 17.73 -4.49 8.67
N GLY A 158 16.98 -3.40 8.52
CA GLY A 158 16.92 -2.34 9.54
C GLY A 158 18.11 -1.38 9.56
N ALA A 159 19.16 -1.61 8.75
CA ALA A 159 20.33 -0.72 8.71
C ALA A 159 20.01 0.63 8.08
N MET A 160 19.13 0.66 7.08
CA MET A 160 18.67 1.90 6.45
C MET A 160 17.32 1.70 5.77
N VAL A 161 16.64 2.83 5.54
CA VAL A 161 15.36 2.89 4.83
C VAL A 161 15.35 4.07 3.86
N LEU A 162 14.51 4.01 2.83
CA LEU A 162 14.21 5.17 2.00
C LEU A 162 12.98 5.88 2.57
N ARG A 163 13.08 7.17 2.81
CA ARG A 163 11.97 8.00 3.28
C ARG A 163 11.58 9.05 2.24
N ALA A 164 10.28 9.29 2.10
CA ALA A 164 9.81 10.46 1.35
C ALA A 164 10.12 11.74 2.15
N LYS A 165 10.48 12.81 1.45
CA LYS A 165 10.74 14.14 2.04
C LYS A 165 9.50 15.00 1.83
N ILE A 166 8.65 15.09 2.85
CA ILE A 166 7.38 15.82 2.77
C ILE A 166 7.36 16.98 3.78
N ASP A 167 6.82 16.74 5.00
CA ASP A 167 6.68 17.78 6.01
C ASP A 167 6.59 17.16 7.41
N MET A 168 7.62 17.38 8.24
CA MET A 168 7.66 16.85 9.60
C MET A 168 6.71 17.57 10.57
N ALA A 169 6.15 18.72 10.17
CA ALA A 169 5.14 19.44 10.96
C ALA A 169 3.71 19.15 10.53
N ASN A 170 3.49 18.29 9.51
CA ASN A 170 2.17 17.97 9.00
C ASN A 170 1.24 17.45 10.11
N PRO A 171 0.02 17.97 10.27
CA PRO A 171 -0.94 17.47 11.26
C PRO A 171 -1.31 15.99 11.04
N ASN A 172 -1.31 15.51 9.80
CA ASN A 172 -1.40 14.09 9.51
C ASN A 172 -0.02 13.44 9.61
N MET A 173 0.19 12.64 10.65
CA MET A 173 1.47 11.97 10.94
C MET A 173 1.92 11.02 9.82
N HIS A 174 1.03 10.55 8.94
CA HIS A 174 1.40 9.72 7.79
C HIS A 174 2.18 10.50 6.73
N PHE A 175 2.09 11.83 6.70
CA PHE A 175 2.87 12.70 5.82
C PHE A 175 4.17 13.24 6.44
N ARG A 176 4.54 12.77 7.65
CA ARG A 176 5.80 13.16 8.30
C ARG A 176 6.92 12.23 7.86
N ASP A 177 7.46 12.50 6.69
CA ASP A 177 8.55 11.76 6.04
C ASP A 177 8.42 10.23 6.20
N PRO A 178 7.39 9.61 5.60
CA PRO A 178 7.13 8.18 5.76
C PRO A 178 8.23 7.33 5.11
N ILE A 179 8.43 6.14 5.65
CA ILE A 179 9.27 5.12 5.02
C ILE A 179 8.53 4.62 3.78
N ILE A 180 9.23 4.58 2.63
CA ILE A 180 8.66 4.10 1.36
C ILE A 180 9.34 2.84 0.84
N TYR A 181 10.60 2.54 1.26
CA TYR A 181 11.31 1.29 0.98
C TYR A 181 12.09 0.80 2.20
N ARG A 182 12.17 -0.51 2.34
CA ARG A 182 12.95 -1.21 3.37
C ARG A 182 13.69 -2.41 2.79
N VAL A 183 14.75 -2.87 3.46
CA VAL A 183 15.44 -4.12 3.13
C VAL A 183 14.75 -5.29 3.83
N VAL A 184 14.48 -6.37 3.08
CA VAL A 184 14.00 -7.65 3.58
C VAL A 184 14.77 -8.76 2.88
N LYS A 185 15.45 -9.61 3.63
CA LYS A 185 16.30 -10.69 3.07
C LYS A 185 15.55 -12.01 2.84
N HIS A 186 14.23 -12.02 3.03
CA HIS A 186 13.40 -13.19 2.76
C HIS A 186 13.08 -13.30 1.27
N PRO A 187 13.15 -14.51 0.67
CA PRO A 187 12.72 -14.72 -0.71
C PRO A 187 11.24 -14.43 -0.88
N HIS A 188 10.89 -13.72 -1.94
CA HIS A 188 9.50 -13.43 -2.28
C HIS A 188 8.84 -14.61 -3.00
N HIS A 189 7.59 -14.93 -2.72
CA HIS A 189 6.89 -16.09 -3.26
C HIS A 189 6.79 -16.11 -4.80
N ARG A 190 6.78 -14.95 -5.47
CA ARG A 190 6.73 -14.83 -6.94
C ARG A 190 8.06 -14.40 -7.56
N THR A 191 8.75 -13.44 -6.98
CA THR A 191 9.98 -12.87 -7.57
C THR A 191 11.26 -13.51 -7.03
N GLY A 192 11.15 -14.44 -6.08
CA GLY A 192 12.28 -15.16 -5.50
C GLY A 192 13.27 -14.20 -4.83
N THR A 193 14.54 -14.26 -5.24
CA THR A 193 15.64 -13.47 -4.67
C THR A 193 16.03 -12.26 -5.51
N THR A 194 15.22 -11.89 -6.50
CA THR A 194 15.48 -10.75 -7.40
C THR A 194 15.54 -9.43 -6.65
N TRP A 195 14.64 -9.25 -5.69
CA TRP A 195 14.57 -8.05 -4.87
C TRP A 195 15.07 -8.31 -3.46
N LYS A 196 15.69 -7.29 -2.87
CA LYS A 196 16.09 -7.23 -1.46
C LYS A 196 15.53 -5.97 -0.80
N ALA A 197 15.28 -4.92 -1.59
CA ALA A 197 14.58 -3.73 -1.18
C ALA A 197 13.12 -3.80 -1.65
N TYR A 198 12.20 -3.69 -0.72
CA TYR A 198 10.77 -3.81 -0.97
C TYR A 198 10.03 -2.51 -0.67
N PRO A 199 9.07 -2.11 -1.51
CA PRO A 199 8.25 -0.95 -1.23
C PRO A 199 7.37 -1.18 0.00
N MET A 200 7.05 -0.10 0.70
CA MET A 200 6.00 -0.13 1.71
C MET A 200 4.63 -0.10 1.04
N TYR A 201 3.63 -0.69 1.71
CA TYR A 201 2.24 -0.71 1.27
C TYR A 201 1.75 0.68 0.83
N ASP A 202 1.93 1.68 1.69
CA ASP A 202 1.44 3.04 1.44
C ASP A 202 2.04 3.67 0.16
N PHE A 203 3.25 3.26 -0.21
CA PHE A 203 3.90 3.70 -1.45
C PHE A 203 3.41 2.92 -2.67
N ALA A 204 3.25 1.60 -2.56
CA ALA A 204 2.90 0.73 -3.67
C ALA A 204 1.43 0.85 -4.08
N HIS A 205 0.53 0.93 -3.10
CA HIS A 205 -0.92 0.76 -3.29
C HIS A 205 -1.53 1.79 -4.27
N GLY A 206 -1.32 3.07 -4.04
CA GLY A 206 -1.88 4.12 -4.90
C GLY A 206 -1.30 4.12 -6.32
N GLN A 207 -0.04 3.75 -6.46
CA GLN A 207 0.63 3.65 -7.76
C GLN A 207 0.15 2.42 -8.54
N SER A 208 -0.10 1.30 -7.87
CA SER A 208 -0.72 0.12 -8.47
C SER A 208 -2.13 0.44 -8.99
N ASP A 209 -2.93 1.19 -8.23
CA ASP A 209 -4.24 1.68 -8.71
C ASP A 209 -4.11 2.47 -10.02
N PHE A 210 -3.07 3.31 -10.12
CA PHE A 210 -2.79 4.08 -11.34
C PHE A 210 -2.39 3.17 -12.52
N PHE A 211 -1.51 2.20 -12.31
CA PHE A 211 -1.07 1.29 -13.37
C PHE A 211 -2.22 0.42 -13.90
N GLU A 212 -3.13 0.03 -13.04
CA GLU A 212 -4.29 -0.79 -13.38
C GLU A 212 -5.46 0.03 -13.94
N GLY A 213 -5.41 1.35 -13.86
CA GLY A 213 -6.49 2.23 -14.31
C GLY A 213 -7.73 2.16 -13.42
N VAL A 214 -7.56 1.95 -12.11
CA VAL A 214 -8.65 2.00 -11.13
C VAL A 214 -9.28 3.38 -11.13
N THR A 215 -10.59 3.43 -11.35
CA THR A 215 -11.33 4.70 -11.42
C THR A 215 -11.90 5.12 -10.07
N HIS A 216 -12.32 4.13 -9.27
CA HIS A 216 -12.93 4.34 -7.96
C HIS A 216 -12.24 3.44 -6.94
N SER A 217 -11.36 4.04 -6.15
CA SER A 217 -10.67 3.38 -5.05
C SER A 217 -11.55 3.42 -3.81
N LEU A 218 -12.06 2.26 -3.39
CA LEU A 218 -12.96 2.13 -2.25
C LEU A 218 -12.21 1.57 -1.04
N CYS A 219 -12.60 2.01 0.14
CA CYS A 219 -12.04 1.54 1.40
C CYS A 219 -13.15 1.42 2.44
N THR A 220 -13.12 0.34 3.23
CA THR A 220 -14.07 0.12 4.32
C THR A 220 -13.41 0.39 5.67
N CYS A 221 -14.03 1.26 6.47
CA CYS A 221 -13.62 1.50 7.86
C CYS A 221 -14.39 0.56 8.81
N LEU A 222 -14.22 -0.75 8.66
CA LEU A 222 -15.02 -1.72 9.40
C LEU A 222 -14.92 -1.59 10.92
N LEU A 223 -13.73 -1.31 11.42
CA LEU A 223 -13.47 -1.15 12.86
C LEU A 223 -14.25 0.03 13.47
N TYR A 224 -14.64 1.03 12.65
CA TYR A 224 -15.42 2.18 13.10
C TYR A 224 -16.93 2.03 12.87
N THR A 225 -17.34 1.12 11.98
CA THR A 225 -18.73 1.02 11.53
C THR A 225 -19.45 -0.24 12.00
N SER A 226 -18.72 -1.23 12.50
CA SER A 226 -19.30 -2.48 13.01
C SER A 226 -18.92 -2.63 14.49
N PRO A 227 -19.87 -2.40 15.42
CA PRO A 227 -19.60 -2.60 16.84
C PRO A 227 -19.24 -4.06 17.12
N SER A 228 -18.16 -4.25 17.86
CA SER A 228 -17.73 -5.57 18.31
C SER A 228 -18.17 -5.81 19.76
N PRO A 229 -18.59 -7.02 20.14
CA PRO A 229 -18.83 -7.38 21.55
C PRO A 229 -17.61 -7.18 22.47
N ARG A 230 -16.42 -7.04 21.88
CA ARG A 230 -15.17 -6.75 22.61
C ARG A 230 -14.89 -5.25 22.74
N ASP A 231 -15.70 -4.40 22.14
CA ASP A 231 -15.52 -2.96 22.23
C ASP A 231 -16.27 -2.42 23.47
N PRO A 232 -15.56 -2.00 24.54
CA PRO A 232 -16.20 -1.63 25.79
C PRO A 232 -17.05 -0.34 25.71
N LYS A 233 -17.03 0.36 24.59
CA LYS A 233 -17.75 1.63 24.39
C LYS A 233 -19.06 1.51 23.61
N THR A 234 -19.41 0.31 23.14
CA THR A 234 -20.60 0.11 22.30
C THR A 234 -21.76 -0.56 23.01
N SER A 235 -21.68 -0.74 24.33
CA SER A 235 -22.83 -1.16 25.14
C SER A 235 -23.76 0.04 25.36
N ARG A 236 -24.61 0.34 24.37
CA ARG A 236 -25.91 1.03 24.51
C ARG A 236 -26.82 0.66 23.37
#